data_669f3dd6297832471a8a1703623320d1
#
_entry.id   669f3dd6297832471a8a1703623320d1
#
_cell.length_a   1.000
_cell.length_b   1.000
_cell.length_c   1.000
_cell.angle_alpha   90.00
_cell.angle_beta   90.00
_cell.angle_gamma   90.00
#
_symmetry.space_group_name_H-M   'P 1'
#
loop_
_entity.id
_entity.type
_entity.pdbx_description
1 polymer ?
#
loop_
_entity_poly.entity_id
_entity_poly.type
_entity_poly.pdbx_seq_one_letter_code
_entity_poly.pdbx_strand_id
1 'polypeptide(L)'
;PSPPNSHFRKRLERDDLAAGLIQLKTLQAKYHDPGPIYDCIVFHDGKRWNASIDTDEDGVFTNEKLMTNFRVNRDYGTFDGEAQMNFATNIYRDGDLLSVVVDCGAHGTHVAGIVAAHFPKQPELNGLAPGAQVVSVKIGDTRLGSSSTGTGQMRGLITVLQNKCDLINMSYGGPSSRPNVGRIYTEYANIVNRHGVIFCASAGNNGPALSSVGSPGGSTSALLGIGASVTPQMMLDQYGMR
;
A
#
# COMPACT_ATOMS: atom_id res chain seq x y z
N PRO A 1 18.93 35.21 -0.94
CA PRO A 1 19.72 34.00 -1.10
C PRO A 1 19.73 33.60 -2.57
N SER A 2 20.92 33.54 -3.18
CA SER A 2 21.09 33.15 -4.57
C SER A 2 20.64 31.71 -4.78
N PRO A 3 20.01 31.36 -5.92
CA PRO A 3 19.61 29.98 -6.19
C PRO A 3 20.84 29.07 -6.24
N PRO A 4 20.75 27.83 -5.74
CA PRO A 4 21.87 26.92 -5.75
C PRO A 4 22.35 26.67 -7.18
N ASN A 5 23.67 26.74 -7.37
CA ASN A 5 24.38 26.56 -8.64
C ASN A 5 23.87 25.32 -9.38
N SER A 6 23.57 25.44 -10.67
CA SER A 6 23.05 24.38 -11.52
C SER A 6 23.91 23.10 -11.52
N HIS A 7 25.22 23.24 -11.36
CA HIS A 7 26.16 22.13 -11.19
C HIS A 7 25.95 21.34 -9.89
N PHE A 8 25.61 22.03 -8.79
CA PHE A 8 25.34 21.40 -7.51
C PHE A 8 24.03 20.58 -7.55
N ARG A 9 22.98 21.12 -8.20
CA ARG A 9 21.72 20.37 -8.42
C ARG A 9 21.92 19.11 -9.25
N LYS A 10 22.63 19.21 -10.38
CA LYS A 10 22.92 18.04 -11.24
C LYS A 10 23.76 16.98 -10.53
N ARG A 11 24.66 17.39 -9.62
CA ARG A 11 25.43 16.46 -8.82
C ARG A 11 24.55 15.72 -7.82
N LEU A 12 23.68 16.42 -7.08
CA LEU A 12 22.73 15.80 -6.15
C LEU A 12 21.78 14.82 -6.86
N GLU A 13 21.21 15.21 -8.00
CA GLU A 13 20.35 14.33 -8.80
C GLU A 13 21.09 13.07 -9.25
N ARG A 14 22.33 13.19 -9.65
CA ARG A 14 23.17 12.04 -10.05
C ARG A 14 23.52 11.14 -8.86
N ASP A 15 23.81 11.72 -7.71
CA ASP A 15 24.15 10.96 -6.50
C ASP A 15 22.90 10.24 -5.97
N ASP A 16 21.72 10.86 -6.02
CA ASP A 16 20.44 10.23 -5.67
C ASP A 16 20.09 9.08 -6.63
N LEU A 17 20.29 9.26 -7.93
CA LEU A 17 20.10 8.20 -8.93
C LEU A 17 21.07 7.04 -8.72
N ALA A 18 22.33 7.33 -8.39
CA ALA A 18 23.33 6.31 -8.12
C ALA A 18 22.98 5.51 -6.85
N ALA A 19 22.54 6.19 -5.78
CA ALA A 19 22.08 5.53 -4.56
C ALA A 19 20.85 4.64 -4.82
N GLY A 20 19.87 5.14 -5.59
CA GLY A 20 18.70 4.37 -6.00
C GLY A 20 19.07 3.12 -6.82
N LEU A 21 20.02 3.25 -7.74
CA LEU A 21 20.52 2.13 -8.54
C LEU A 21 21.22 1.06 -7.69
N ILE A 22 22.00 1.48 -6.68
CA ILE A 22 22.65 0.56 -5.76
C ILE A 22 21.59 -0.20 -4.94
N GLN A 23 20.56 0.49 -4.45
CA GLN A 23 19.45 -0.15 -3.73
C GLN A 23 18.72 -1.18 -4.60
N LEU A 24 18.39 -0.82 -5.84
CA LEU A 24 17.73 -1.73 -6.78
C LEU A 24 18.58 -2.96 -7.10
N LYS A 25 19.90 -2.78 -7.33
CA LYS A 25 20.82 -3.88 -7.55
C LYS A 25 20.97 -4.78 -6.32
N THR A 26 20.96 -4.21 -5.11
CA THR A 26 21.00 -4.98 -3.87
C THR A 26 19.73 -5.79 -3.67
N LEU A 27 18.55 -5.23 -3.99
CA LEU A 27 17.29 -5.94 -3.97
C LEU A 27 17.28 -7.05 -5.03
N GLN A 28 17.72 -6.76 -6.25
CA GLN A 28 17.83 -7.75 -7.33
C GLN A 28 18.76 -8.91 -6.97
N ALA A 29 19.90 -8.63 -6.34
CA ALA A 29 20.86 -9.65 -5.92
C ALA A 29 20.35 -10.55 -4.78
N LYS A 30 19.42 -10.06 -3.97
CA LYS A 30 18.76 -10.82 -2.90
C LYS A 30 17.54 -11.58 -3.39
N TYR A 31 17.04 -11.28 -4.58
CA TYR A 31 15.89 -11.92 -5.17
C TYR A 31 16.32 -13.20 -5.88
N HIS A 32 16.41 -14.27 -5.11
CA HIS A 32 16.57 -15.64 -5.57
C HIS A 32 15.32 -16.42 -5.13
N ASP A 33 14.19 -16.03 -5.68
CA ASP A 33 12.96 -16.75 -5.40
C ASP A 33 12.66 -17.67 -6.58
N PRO A 34 12.85 -19.00 -6.42
CA PRO A 34 12.41 -19.97 -7.39
C PRO A 34 10.89 -20.19 -7.34
N GLY A 35 10.15 -19.47 -6.49
CA GLY A 35 8.72 -19.60 -6.20
C GLY A 35 7.87 -20.47 -7.12
N PRO A 36 6.66 -20.82 -6.77
CA PRO A 36 5.79 -21.60 -7.65
C PRO A 36 5.54 -20.86 -8.96
N ILE A 37 5.41 -21.61 -10.06
CA ILE A 37 5.08 -21.08 -11.39
C ILE A 37 3.63 -21.43 -11.68
N TYR A 38 2.76 -20.44 -11.61
CA TYR A 38 1.34 -20.62 -11.89
C TYR A 38 1.03 -20.34 -13.35
N ASP A 39 0.51 -21.32 -14.05
CA ASP A 39 0.00 -21.15 -15.40
C ASP A 39 -1.28 -20.32 -15.39
N CYS A 40 -1.44 -19.46 -16.40
CA CYS A 40 -2.57 -18.55 -16.50
C CYS A 40 -3.12 -18.58 -17.93
N ILE A 41 -4.44 -18.59 -18.06
CA ILE A 41 -5.11 -18.36 -19.32
C ILE A 41 -5.96 -17.10 -19.28
N VAL A 42 -5.95 -16.35 -20.38
CA VAL A 42 -6.80 -15.17 -20.58
C VAL A 42 -7.54 -15.31 -21.88
N PHE A 43 -8.84 -15.12 -21.87
CA PHE A 43 -9.67 -15.24 -23.07
C PHE A 43 -10.91 -14.35 -23.00
N HIS A 44 -11.51 -14.09 -24.16
CA HIS A 44 -12.75 -13.34 -24.28
C HIS A 44 -13.91 -14.31 -24.61
N ASP A 45 -14.94 -14.33 -23.79
CA ASP A 45 -16.10 -15.24 -23.94
C ASP A 45 -17.20 -14.72 -24.88
N GLY A 46 -16.91 -13.65 -25.61
CA GLY A 46 -17.87 -12.94 -26.45
C GLY A 46 -18.59 -11.78 -25.74
N LYS A 47 -18.50 -11.71 -24.41
CA LYS A 47 -19.10 -10.63 -23.59
C LYS A 47 -18.07 -9.86 -22.80
N ARG A 48 -17.06 -10.54 -22.27
CA ARG A 48 -16.04 -9.95 -21.39
C ARG A 48 -14.76 -10.77 -21.42
N TRP A 49 -13.69 -10.14 -20.97
CA TRP A 49 -12.42 -10.78 -20.70
C TRP A 49 -12.48 -11.57 -19.39
N ASN A 50 -11.98 -12.78 -19.42
CA ASN A 50 -11.89 -13.69 -18.30
C ASN A 50 -10.46 -14.21 -18.17
N ALA A 51 -10.09 -14.60 -16.95
CA ALA A 51 -8.83 -15.26 -16.64
C ALA A 51 -9.08 -16.45 -15.72
N SER A 52 -8.28 -17.49 -15.87
CA SER A 52 -8.16 -18.58 -14.93
C SER A 52 -6.69 -18.79 -14.58
N ILE A 53 -6.41 -19.13 -13.35
CA ILE A 53 -5.06 -19.37 -12.85
C ILE A 53 -5.05 -20.78 -12.27
N ASP A 54 -4.10 -21.60 -12.71
CA ASP A 54 -3.85 -22.92 -12.17
C ASP A 54 -3.25 -22.76 -10.76
N THR A 55 -4.09 -22.87 -9.74
CA THR A 55 -3.72 -22.55 -8.35
C THR A 55 -3.11 -23.71 -7.60
N ASP A 56 -3.34 -24.93 -8.07
CA ASP A 56 -2.82 -26.17 -7.50
C ASP A 56 -1.70 -26.83 -8.34
N GLU A 57 -1.30 -26.17 -9.45
CA GLU A 57 -0.19 -26.55 -10.33
C GLU A 57 -0.39 -27.94 -10.99
N ASP A 58 -1.66 -28.35 -11.22
CA ASP A 58 -1.99 -29.66 -11.83
C ASP A 58 -2.11 -29.62 -13.36
N GLY A 59 -2.07 -28.42 -13.97
CA GLY A 59 -2.22 -28.18 -15.41
C GLY A 59 -3.66 -28.30 -15.91
N VAL A 60 -4.66 -28.39 -15.03
CA VAL A 60 -6.06 -28.58 -15.38
C VAL A 60 -6.88 -27.34 -15.03
N PHE A 61 -7.35 -26.60 -16.02
CA PHE A 61 -8.12 -25.37 -15.82
C PHE A 61 -9.63 -25.58 -15.63
N THR A 62 -10.12 -26.81 -15.75
CA THR A 62 -11.57 -27.08 -15.62
C THR A 62 -12.07 -27.07 -14.19
N ASN A 63 -11.20 -27.29 -13.23
CA ASN A 63 -11.43 -27.20 -11.78
C ASN A 63 -11.11 -25.81 -11.21
N GLU A 64 -10.47 -24.95 -12.01
CA GLU A 64 -10.06 -23.63 -11.57
C GLU A 64 -11.16 -22.58 -11.67
N LYS A 65 -11.08 -21.61 -10.78
CA LYS A 65 -12.04 -20.51 -10.74
C LYS A 65 -11.89 -19.58 -11.93
N LEU A 66 -12.97 -19.44 -12.71
CA LEU A 66 -13.05 -18.44 -13.75
C LEU A 66 -13.33 -17.07 -13.13
N MET A 67 -12.46 -16.09 -13.39
CA MET A 67 -12.53 -14.75 -12.86
C MET A 67 -12.51 -13.71 -13.98
N THR A 68 -13.07 -12.56 -13.69
CA THR A 68 -12.94 -11.35 -14.52
C THR A 68 -12.31 -10.22 -13.72
N ASN A 69 -12.31 -9.01 -14.27
CA ASN A 69 -11.83 -7.84 -13.51
C ASN A 69 -12.51 -7.73 -12.15
N PHE A 70 -11.72 -7.65 -11.09
CA PHE A 70 -12.22 -7.53 -9.71
C PHE A 70 -13.30 -6.46 -9.53
N ARG A 71 -13.20 -5.35 -10.25
CA ARG A 71 -14.18 -4.25 -10.18
C ARG A 71 -15.56 -4.62 -10.72
N VAL A 72 -15.66 -5.68 -11.52
CA VAL A 72 -16.92 -6.13 -12.10
C VAL A 72 -17.67 -7.05 -11.14
N ASN A 73 -17.02 -8.17 -10.75
CA ASN A 73 -17.67 -9.21 -9.96
C ASN A 73 -17.22 -9.26 -8.50
N ARG A 74 -16.13 -8.59 -8.12
CA ARG A 74 -15.50 -8.71 -6.79
C ARG A 74 -15.01 -10.14 -6.49
N ASP A 75 -14.70 -10.90 -7.54
CA ASP A 75 -14.19 -12.26 -7.41
C ASP A 75 -12.75 -12.24 -6.91
N TYR A 76 -12.42 -13.21 -6.06
CA TYR A 76 -11.05 -13.50 -5.66
C TYR A 76 -10.83 -15.02 -5.68
N GLY A 77 -9.59 -15.42 -5.83
CA GLY A 77 -9.10 -16.79 -5.65
C GLY A 77 -8.12 -16.87 -4.49
N THR A 78 -7.68 -18.07 -4.18
CA THR A 78 -6.64 -18.32 -3.17
C THR A 78 -5.65 -19.30 -3.77
N PHE A 79 -4.36 -19.00 -3.69
CA PHE A 79 -3.32 -19.95 -4.05
C PHE A 79 -3.28 -21.06 -3.02
N ASP A 80 -3.22 -22.30 -3.48
CA ASP A 80 -3.17 -23.47 -2.63
C ASP A 80 -1.78 -23.67 -1.97
N GLY A 81 -1.61 -24.74 -1.25
CA GLY A 81 -0.36 -25.07 -0.57
C GLY A 81 -0.08 -24.20 0.66
N GLU A 82 1.19 -23.97 0.93
CA GLU A 82 1.64 -23.24 2.12
C GLU A 82 1.34 -21.73 2.06
N ALA A 83 1.22 -21.18 0.86
CA ALA A 83 1.03 -19.74 0.66
C ALA A 83 -0.34 -19.26 1.12
N GLN A 84 -1.40 -20.00 0.84
CA GLN A 84 -2.81 -19.66 1.12
C GLN A 84 -3.14 -18.17 0.91
N MET A 85 -2.54 -17.60 -0.10
CA MET A 85 -2.55 -16.17 -0.36
C MET A 85 -3.69 -15.81 -1.30
N ASN A 86 -4.57 -14.90 -0.88
CA ASN A 86 -5.65 -14.43 -1.73
C ASN A 86 -5.15 -13.58 -2.89
N PHE A 87 -5.82 -13.70 -4.02
CA PHE A 87 -5.54 -12.88 -5.19
C PHE A 87 -6.82 -12.45 -5.91
N ALA A 88 -6.70 -11.38 -6.67
CA ALA A 88 -7.73 -10.91 -7.59
C ALA A 88 -7.09 -10.57 -8.94
N THR A 89 -7.90 -10.60 -10.00
CA THR A 89 -7.42 -10.34 -11.35
C THR A 89 -7.92 -9.02 -11.92
N ASN A 90 -7.08 -8.38 -12.71
CA ASN A 90 -7.48 -7.29 -13.60
C ASN A 90 -6.87 -7.53 -14.98
N ILE A 91 -7.68 -7.43 -16.01
CA ILE A 91 -7.29 -7.64 -17.38
C ILE A 91 -7.33 -6.31 -18.11
N TYR A 92 -6.26 -5.97 -18.79
CA TYR A 92 -6.06 -4.70 -19.48
C TYR A 92 -5.64 -4.92 -20.93
N ARG A 93 -5.70 -3.86 -21.74
CA ARG A 93 -5.22 -3.82 -23.12
C ARG A 93 -5.81 -4.93 -23.97
N ASP A 94 -7.13 -5.10 -23.91
CA ASP A 94 -7.86 -6.12 -24.69
C ASP A 94 -7.26 -7.52 -24.54
N GLY A 95 -6.93 -7.90 -23.31
CA GLY A 95 -6.42 -9.23 -22.98
C GLY A 95 -4.90 -9.37 -22.93
N ASP A 96 -4.14 -8.41 -23.42
CA ASP A 96 -2.68 -8.49 -23.51
C ASP A 96 -1.97 -8.39 -22.16
N LEU A 97 -2.65 -7.94 -21.11
CA LEU A 97 -2.06 -7.76 -19.78
C LEU A 97 -2.98 -8.31 -18.70
N LEU A 98 -2.58 -9.40 -18.09
CA LEU A 98 -3.15 -9.90 -16.85
C LEU A 98 -2.37 -9.35 -15.65
N SER A 99 -3.05 -8.67 -14.75
CA SER A 99 -2.51 -8.25 -13.47
C SER A 99 -3.11 -9.11 -12.36
N VAL A 100 -2.27 -9.89 -11.70
CA VAL A 100 -2.63 -10.65 -10.50
C VAL A 100 -2.25 -9.82 -9.29
N VAL A 101 -3.25 -9.42 -8.52
CA VAL A 101 -3.06 -8.62 -7.31
C VAL A 101 -3.21 -9.54 -6.11
N VAL A 102 -2.16 -9.66 -5.33
CA VAL A 102 -2.10 -10.56 -4.17
C VAL A 102 -2.12 -9.79 -2.86
N ASP A 103 -2.59 -10.45 -1.80
CA ASP A 103 -2.37 -10.00 -0.44
C ASP A 103 -0.92 -10.28 -0.05
N CYS A 104 -0.27 -9.31 0.51
CA CYS A 104 1.06 -9.53 1.06
C CYS A 104 1.30 -8.60 2.24
N GLY A 105 1.50 -9.21 3.40
CA GLY A 105 1.73 -8.53 4.67
C GLY A 105 0.44 -8.25 5.48
N ALA A 106 0.54 -8.48 6.77
CA ALA A 106 -0.57 -8.36 7.72
C ALA A 106 -0.84 -6.93 8.20
N HIS A 107 0.01 -5.96 7.86
CA HIS A 107 -0.04 -4.61 8.43
C HIS A 107 -1.38 -3.92 8.17
N GLY A 108 -1.89 -3.95 6.93
CA GLY A 108 -3.17 -3.32 6.60
C GLY A 108 -4.36 -3.96 7.33
N THR A 109 -4.35 -5.27 7.49
CA THR A 109 -5.37 -6.01 8.26
C THR A 109 -5.31 -5.63 9.75
N HIS A 110 -4.12 -5.54 10.32
CA HIS A 110 -3.92 -5.10 11.70
C HIS A 110 -4.43 -3.68 11.93
N VAL A 111 -4.07 -2.76 11.05
CA VAL A 111 -4.56 -1.37 11.09
C VAL A 111 -6.08 -1.30 10.99
N ALA A 112 -6.68 -2.03 10.05
CA ALA A 112 -8.14 -2.09 9.90
C ALA A 112 -8.82 -2.67 11.15
N GLY A 113 -8.20 -3.66 11.79
CA GLY A 113 -8.67 -4.24 13.05
C GLY A 113 -8.68 -3.22 14.19
N ILE A 114 -7.61 -2.46 14.37
CA ILE A 114 -7.55 -1.40 15.40
C ILE A 114 -8.65 -0.35 15.17
N VAL A 115 -8.92 -0.02 13.92
CA VAL A 115 -9.95 0.98 13.58
C VAL A 115 -11.35 0.41 13.77
N ALA A 116 -11.67 -0.75 13.19
CA ALA A 116 -13.05 -1.15 12.95
C ALA A 116 -13.36 -2.64 13.21
N ALA A 117 -12.52 -3.37 13.95
CA ALA A 117 -12.85 -4.75 14.31
C ALA A 117 -14.19 -4.79 15.05
N HIS A 118 -15.02 -5.78 14.75
CA HIS A 118 -16.33 -5.98 15.35
C HIS A 118 -16.47 -7.40 15.88
N PHE A 119 -16.48 -7.52 17.21
CA PHE A 119 -16.65 -8.78 17.92
C PHE A 119 -17.93 -8.74 18.77
N PRO A 120 -19.10 -9.13 18.24
CA PRO A 120 -20.38 -9.02 18.96
C PRO A 120 -20.42 -9.77 20.29
N LYS A 121 -19.65 -10.87 20.40
CA LYS A 121 -19.59 -11.71 21.59
C LYS A 121 -18.48 -11.29 22.58
N GLN A 122 -17.57 -10.42 22.17
CA GLN A 122 -16.43 -9.95 22.96
C GLN A 122 -16.19 -8.46 22.64
N PRO A 123 -17.10 -7.57 23.08
CA PRO A 123 -17.03 -6.15 22.73
C PRO A 123 -15.75 -5.45 23.18
N GLU A 124 -15.08 -5.97 24.19
CA GLU A 124 -13.77 -5.50 24.68
C GLU A 124 -12.65 -5.66 23.66
N LEU A 125 -12.82 -6.49 22.64
CA LEU A 125 -11.89 -6.68 21.52
C LEU A 125 -12.24 -5.83 20.29
N ASN A 126 -13.32 -5.06 20.35
CA ASN A 126 -13.71 -4.19 19.23
C ASN A 126 -12.62 -3.16 18.91
N GLY A 127 -12.54 -2.80 17.64
CA GLY A 127 -11.83 -1.62 17.22
C GLY A 127 -12.48 -0.33 17.74
N LEU A 128 -11.84 0.79 17.54
CA LEU A 128 -12.30 2.06 18.08
C LEU A 128 -13.64 2.52 17.46
N ALA A 129 -13.90 2.14 16.22
CA ALA A 129 -15.11 2.46 15.46
C ALA A 129 -15.72 1.20 14.81
N PRO A 130 -16.28 0.25 15.59
CA PRO A 130 -16.71 -1.05 15.09
C PRO A 130 -17.91 -1.00 14.12
N GLY A 131 -18.57 0.16 14.00
CA GLY A 131 -19.64 0.40 13.01
C GLY A 131 -19.16 1.02 11.71
N ALA A 132 -17.86 1.31 11.57
CA ALA A 132 -17.32 1.90 10.36
C ALA A 132 -17.24 0.89 9.21
N GLN A 133 -17.53 1.36 8.00
CA GLN A 133 -17.24 0.61 6.78
C GLN A 133 -15.80 0.84 6.34
N VAL A 134 -15.07 -0.22 6.06
CA VAL A 134 -13.68 -0.17 5.62
C VAL A 134 -13.58 -0.39 4.13
N VAL A 135 -12.95 0.55 3.43
CA VAL A 135 -12.52 0.39 2.03
C VAL A 135 -11.02 0.18 2.03
N SER A 136 -10.59 -1.05 1.81
CA SER A 136 -9.16 -1.39 1.73
C SER A 136 -8.58 -0.98 0.39
N VAL A 137 -7.53 -0.17 0.42
CA VAL A 137 -6.83 0.32 -0.77
C VAL A 137 -5.35 -0.08 -0.69
N LYS A 138 -4.96 -1.07 -1.47
CA LYS A 138 -3.58 -1.52 -1.55
C LYS A 138 -2.75 -0.54 -2.39
N ILE A 139 -1.82 0.14 -1.75
CA ILE A 139 -0.89 1.09 -2.39
C ILE A 139 0.58 0.63 -2.36
N GLY A 140 0.93 -0.29 -1.46
CA GLY A 140 2.27 -0.84 -1.32
C GLY A 140 2.47 -2.12 -2.13
N ASP A 141 3.69 -2.38 -2.56
CA ASP A 141 4.12 -3.61 -3.22
C ASP A 141 5.28 -4.22 -2.43
N THR A 142 5.08 -5.41 -1.86
CA THR A 142 6.11 -6.09 -1.05
C THR A 142 7.34 -6.48 -1.87
N ARG A 143 7.22 -6.71 -3.17
CA ARG A 143 8.35 -6.93 -4.07
C ARG A 143 9.27 -5.72 -4.13
N LEU A 144 8.76 -4.54 -3.81
CA LEU A 144 9.50 -3.27 -3.73
C LEU A 144 9.79 -2.86 -2.28
N GLY A 145 9.92 -3.83 -1.35
CA GLY A 145 10.14 -3.55 0.06
C GLY A 145 8.97 -2.80 0.70
N SER A 146 7.75 -3.10 0.28
CA SER A 146 6.51 -2.41 0.67
C SER A 146 6.45 -0.94 0.24
N SER A 147 7.29 -0.53 -0.70
CA SER A 147 7.22 0.83 -1.27
C SER A 147 5.98 1.02 -2.13
N SER A 148 5.47 2.24 -2.16
CA SER A 148 4.40 2.63 -3.09
C SER A 148 4.95 3.49 -4.22
N THR A 149 4.30 3.40 -5.38
CA THR A 149 4.56 4.33 -6.47
C THR A 149 3.63 5.53 -6.40
N GLY A 150 4.05 6.68 -6.91
CA GLY A 150 3.18 7.84 -7.00
C GLY A 150 1.89 7.56 -7.78
N THR A 151 1.95 6.72 -8.82
CA THR A 151 0.77 6.28 -9.58
C THR A 151 -0.17 5.42 -8.71
N GLY A 152 0.38 4.52 -7.88
CA GLY A 152 -0.41 3.70 -6.95
C GLY A 152 -1.15 4.57 -5.93
N GLN A 153 -0.47 5.55 -5.36
CA GLN A 153 -1.06 6.52 -4.43
C GLN A 153 -2.17 7.35 -5.10
N MET A 154 -1.94 7.85 -6.32
CA MET A 154 -2.96 8.60 -7.08
C MET A 154 -4.22 7.77 -7.35
N ARG A 155 -4.06 6.51 -7.76
CA ARG A 155 -5.18 5.58 -7.94
C ARG A 155 -5.92 5.34 -6.62
N GLY A 156 -5.18 5.27 -5.51
CA GLY A 156 -5.76 5.18 -4.16
C GLY A 156 -6.66 6.37 -3.84
N LEU A 157 -6.21 7.60 -4.07
CA LEU A 157 -7.01 8.81 -3.85
C LEU A 157 -8.27 8.84 -4.73
N ILE A 158 -8.17 8.43 -5.99
CA ILE A 158 -9.34 8.30 -6.88
C ILE A 158 -10.34 7.29 -6.30
N THR A 159 -9.85 6.15 -5.81
CA THR A 159 -10.71 5.12 -5.20
C THR A 159 -11.43 5.65 -3.96
N VAL A 160 -10.77 6.43 -3.12
CA VAL A 160 -11.38 7.10 -1.97
C VAL A 160 -12.55 7.97 -2.39
N LEU A 161 -12.37 8.83 -3.39
CA LEU A 161 -13.42 9.71 -3.90
C LEU A 161 -14.58 8.94 -4.55
N GLN A 162 -14.26 7.92 -5.34
CA GLN A 162 -15.27 7.08 -6.01
C GLN A 162 -16.16 6.32 -5.00
N ASN A 163 -15.59 5.92 -3.86
CA ASN A 163 -16.32 5.24 -2.79
C ASN A 163 -16.88 6.21 -1.74
N LYS A 164 -16.74 7.53 -1.94
CA LYS A 164 -17.25 8.56 -1.03
C LYS A 164 -16.80 8.34 0.41
N CYS A 165 -15.52 8.01 0.59
CA CYS A 165 -14.97 7.81 1.92
C CYS A 165 -14.88 9.15 2.67
N ASP A 166 -15.27 9.18 3.93
CA ASP A 166 -15.21 10.36 4.79
C ASP A 166 -13.81 10.59 5.36
N LEU A 167 -13.04 9.49 5.52
CA LEU A 167 -11.75 9.50 6.19
C LEU A 167 -10.76 8.59 5.48
N ILE A 168 -9.50 9.02 5.43
CA ILE A 168 -8.35 8.19 5.07
C ILE A 168 -7.50 7.94 6.32
N ASN A 169 -7.20 6.68 6.59
CA ASN A 169 -6.11 6.30 7.48
C ASN A 169 -4.95 5.77 6.64
N MET A 170 -3.80 6.43 6.74
CA MET A 170 -2.58 6.04 6.04
C MET A 170 -1.45 5.79 7.02
N SER A 171 -1.46 4.61 7.64
CA SER A 171 -0.35 4.13 8.49
C SER A 171 0.81 3.66 7.64
N TYR A 172 1.30 4.55 6.78
CA TYR A 172 2.27 4.28 5.75
C TYR A 172 3.05 5.55 5.43
N GLY A 173 4.35 5.42 5.19
CA GLY A 173 5.15 6.58 4.87
C GLY A 173 6.64 6.26 4.77
N GLY A 174 7.43 7.30 4.60
CA GLY A 174 8.87 7.20 4.46
C GLY A 174 9.57 8.52 4.77
N PRO A 175 10.89 8.57 4.67
CA PRO A 175 11.62 9.81 4.86
C PRO A 175 11.27 10.84 3.79
N SER A 176 11.26 12.12 4.19
CA SER A 176 11.14 13.24 3.27
C SER A 176 12.12 14.33 3.64
N SER A 177 12.81 14.86 2.65
CA SER A 177 13.78 15.94 2.84
C SER A 177 13.15 17.34 2.73
N ARG A 178 11.92 17.45 2.23
CA ARG A 178 11.28 18.73 1.98
C ARG A 178 9.78 18.67 2.28
N PRO A 179 9.27 19.55 3.17
CA PRO A 179 7.84 19.61 3.44
C PRO A 179 7.08 20.26 2.28
N ASN A 180 5.85 19.84 2.04
CA ASN A 180 4.91 20.40 1.07
C ASN A 180 5.41 20.46 -0.37
N VAL A 181 6.37 19.63 -0.77
CA VAL A 181 6.96 19.65 -2.11
C VAL A 181 6.70 18.33 -2.83
N GLY A 182 6.14 18.43 -4.03
CA GLY A 182 5.89 17.31 -4.93
C GLY A 182 4.42 17.16 -5.28
N ARG A 183 4.16 16.55 -6.45
CA ARG A 183 2.82 16.40 -6.99
C ARG A 183 1.87 15.67 -6.03
N ILE A 184 2.35 14.62 -5.39
CA ILE A 184 1.50 13.83 -4.50
C ILE A 184 0.98 14.63 -3.30
N TYR A 185 1.79 15.53 -2.76
CA TYR A 185 1.37 16.40 -1.65
C TYR A 185 0.31 17.42 -2.07
N THR A 186 0.40 17.91 -3.31
CA THR A 186 -0.66 18.76 -3.89
C THR A 186 -1.98 18.00 -3.95
N GLU A 187 -1.95 16.72 -4.33
CA GLU A 187 -3.16 15.90 -4.41
C GLU A 187 -3.70 15.52 -3.04
N TYR A 188 -2.82 15.28 -2.06
CA TYR A 188 -3.27 15.13 -0.66
C TYR A 188 -3.98 16.40 -0.15
N ALA A 189 -3.40 17.56 -0.42
CA ALA A 189 -4.03 18.82 -0.07
C ALA A 189 -5.37 19.03 -0.81
N ASN A 190 -5.45 18.63 -2.08
CA ASN A 190 -6.69 18.72 -2.86
C ASN A 190 -7.81 17.83 -2.26
N ILE A 191 -7.50 16.59 -1.88
CA ILE A 191 -8.52 15.68 -1.33
C ILE A 191 -9.07 16.18 0.00
N VAL A 192 -8.23 16.80 0.82
CA VAL A 192 -8.65 17.42 2.07
C VAL A 192 -9.40 18.72 1.83
N ASN A 193 -8.78 19.67 1.14
CA ASN A 193 -9.30 21.04 1.07
C ASN A 193 -10.46 21.23 0.09
N ARG A 194 -10.54 20.40 -0.96
CA ARG A 194 -11.60 20.51 -1.98
C ARG A 194 -12.70 19.49 -1.81
N HIS A 195 -12.36 18.30 -1.29
CA HIS A 195 -13.33 17.22 -1.14
C HIS A 195 -13.76 16.97 0.31
N GLY A 196 -13.13 17.64 1.27
CA GLY A 196 -13.51 17.58 2.67
C GLY A 196 -13.18 16.25 3.37
N VAL A 197 -12.33 15.41 2.76
CA VAL A 197 -11.93 14.13 3.34
C VAL A 197 -10.95 14.37 4.48
N ILE A 198 -11.21 13.80 5.65
CA ILE A 198 -10.27 13.83 6.77
C ILE A 198 -9.12 12.86 6.46
N PHE A 199 -7.88 13.33 6.52
CA PHE A 199 -6.72 12.50 6.20
C PHE A 199 -5.76 12.42 7.38
N CYS A 200 -5.72 11.25 8.02
CA CYS A 200 -4.78 10.91 9.09
C CYS A 200 -3.62 10.09 8.52
N ALA A 201 -2.40 10.49 8.83
CA ALA A 201 -1.21 9.77 8.40
C ALA A 201 -0.20 9.64 9.54
N SER A 202 0.55 8.54 9.55
CA SER A 202 1.64 8.32 10.50
C SER A 202 2.73 9.37 10.34
N ALA A 203 3.26 9.85 11.46
CA ALA A 203 4.42 10.75 11.51
C ALA A 203 5.76 9.98 11.37
N GLY A 204 5.72 8.68 11.23
CA GLY A 204 6.89 7.81 11.06
C GLY A 204 7.35 7.14 12.34
N ASN A 205 8.36 6.26 12.22
CA ASN A 205 8.86 5.40 13.28
C ASN A 205 10.34 5.69 13.65
N ASN A 206 10.91 6.77 13.16
CA ASN A 206 12.33 7.08 13.28
C ASN A 206 12.67 7.97 14.50
N GLY A 207 11.66 8.34 15.30
CA GLY A 207 11.84 9.13 16.53
C GLY A 207 12.64 8.38 17.60
N PRO A 208 12.99 9.08 18.72
CA PRO A 208 12.63 10.45 19.06
C PRO A 208 13.64 11.54 18.64
N ALA A 209 14.68 11.20 17.87
CA ALA A 209 15.72 12.14 17.46
C ALA A 209 15.17 13.31 16.62
N LEU A 210 15.92 14.40 16.55
CA LEU A 210 15.59 15.53 15.68
C LEU A 210 15.58 15.09 14.20
N SER A 211 14.71 15.72 13.42
CA SER A 211 14.55 15.45 11.98
C SER A 211 14.12 14.01 11.63
N SER A 212 13.50 13.30 12.58
CA SER A 212 13.05 11.92 12.39
C SER A 212 11.59 11.80 11.92
N VAL A 213 10.86 12.93 11.84
CA VAL A 213 9.46 12.93 11.40
C VAL A 213 9.35 12.59 9.92
N GLY A 214 8.52 11.60 9.62
CA GLY A 214 8.37 11.06 8.27
C GLY A 214 7.27 11.70 7.45
N SER A 215 7.22 11.32 6.19
CA SER A 215 6.23 11.72 5.20
C SER A 215 5.13 10.62 5.06
N PRO A 216 3.85 10.96 4.80
CA PRO A 216 3.33 12.32 4.59
C PRO A 216 2.93 13.03 5.87
N GLY A 217 2.72 12.33 6.99
CA GLY A 217 2.12 12.89 8.20
C GLY A 217 2.91 14.04 8.83
N GLY A 218 4.24 14.03 8.72
CA GLY A 218 5.09 15.11 9.24
C GLY A 218 5.60 16.09 8.19
N SER A 219 5.25 15.90 6.92
CA SER A 219 5.83 16.68 5.82
C SER A 219 4.81 17.49 5.01
N THR A 220 3.55 17.50 5.39
CA THR A 220 2.53 18.33 4.75
C THR A 220 1.54 18.88 5.76
N SER A 221 1.21 20.17 5.63
CA SER A 221 0.28 20.87 6.51
C SER A 221 -1.19 20.53 6.25
N ALA A 222 -1.49 19.81 5.18
CA ALA A 222 -2.87 19.48 4.81
C ALA A 222 -3.43 18.28 5.59
N LEU A 223 -2.57 17.44 6.17
CA LEU A 223 -2.94 16.19 6.84
C LEU A 223 -2.84 16.31 8.36
N LEU A 224 -3.52 15.39 9.03
CA LEU A 224 -3.31 15.16 10.46
C LEU A 224 -2.14 14.18 10.61
N GLY A 225 -0.98 14.68 11.00
CA GLY A 225 0.19 13.85 11.32
C GLY A 225 0.07 13.27 12.73
N ILE A 226 0.06 11.94 12.81
CA ILE A 226 -0.15 11.22 14.07
C ILE A 226 1.18 10.64 14.55
N GLY A 227 1.66 11.16 15.69
CA GLY A 227 2.82 10.63 16.40
C GLY A 227 2.42 9.61 17.46
N ALA A 228 3.37 8.76 17.85
CA ALA A 228 3.19 7.82 18.95
C ALA A 228 3.58 8.46 20.28
N SER A 229 2.77 8.26 21.32
CA SER A 229 3.13 8.50 22.70
C SER A 229 3.52 7.18 23.35
N VAL A 230 4.78 7.03 23.72
CA VAL A 230 5.29 5.83 24.37
C VAL A 230 5.50 6.12 25.86
N THR A 231 4.74 5.45 26.70
CA THR A 231 4.87 5.58 28.14
C THR A 231 6.09 4.83 28.67
N PRO A 232 6.64 5.20 29.86
CA PRO A 232 7.73 4.44 30.47
C PRO A 232 7.39 2.94 30.64
N GLN A 233 6.13 2.62 30.95
CA GLN A 233 5.71 1.22 31.07
C GLN A 233 5.76 0.48 29.75
N MET A 234 5.31 1.11 28.64
CA MET A 234 5.41 0.54 27.29
C MET A 234 6.88 0.35 26.89
N MET A 235 7.77 1.28 27.26
CA MET A 235 9.20 1.14 26.99
C MET A 235 9.77 -0.08 27.70
N LEU A 236 9.37 -0.31 28.96
CA LEU A 236 9.81 -1.47 29.74
C LEU A 236 9.27 -2.78 29.14
N ASP A 237 7.95 -2.84 28.89
CA ASP A 237 7.27 -4.08 28.53
C ASP A 237 7.56 -4.53 27.08
N GLN A 238 7.66 -3.56 26.15
CA GLN A 238 7.83 -3.86 24.71
C GLN A 238 9.29 -3.83 24.26
N TYR A 239 10.10 -3.00 24.87
CA TYR A 239 11.49 -2.78 24.42
C TYR A 239 12.54 -3.18 25.47
N GLY A 240 12.12 -3.60 26.68
CA GLY A 240 13.02 -3.92 27.77
C GLY A 240 13.91 -2.75 28.24
N MET A 241 13.52 -1.51 27.92
CA MET A 241 14.31 -0.29 28.22
C MET A 241 13.77 0.35 29.50
N ARG A 242 14.71 0.75 30.39
CA ARG A 242 14.42 1.44 31.66
C ARG A 242 14.92 2.89 31.60
#